data_63a359338ee9de5406987f10dda9871a
#
_entry.id   63a359338ee9de5406987f10dda9871a
#
_cell.length_a   1.000
_cell.length_b   1.000
_cell.length_c   1.000
_cell.angle_alpha   90.00
_cell.angle_beta   90.00
_cell.angle_gamma   90.00
#
_symmetry.space_group_name_H-M   'P 1'
#
loop_
_entity.id
_entity.type
_entity.pdbx_description
1 polymer ?
#
loop_
_entity_poly.entity_id
_entity_poly.type
_entity_poly.pdbx_seq_one_letter_code
_entity_poly.pdbx_strand_id
1 'polypeptide(L)'
;MTSHDSDRKRRGARASAERGASLFELLASVFVMAILLRTMGPQLPALTSVYSLRGATRQVAGDLQKARMAAMAENNRYVFTVVDAHTYSVLDDDNNNGVADAGETVNTVDVRSTSPGVTVSTSGTLTFVPDGTATQAATITVTGSAHSKTVVVSPAGRIRVQ
;
A
#
# COMPACT_ATOMS: atom_id res chain seq x y z
N MET A 1 45.54 63.34 43.70
CA MET A 1 44.73 62.69 44.72
C MET A 1 43.33 62.83 44.30
N THR A 2 42.83 61.81 43.66
CA THR A 2 41.41 61.47 43.38
C THR A 2 41.28 60.78 42.03
N SER A 3 41.41 59.51 42.02
CA SER A 3 41.21 58.68 40.87
C SER A 3 40.36 57.49 41.36
N HIS A 4 39.05 57.64 41.44
CA HIS A 4 38.18 56.52 41.82
C HIS A 4 36.70 56.68 41.47
N ASP A 5 36.36 57.34 40.37
CA ASP A 5 34.95 57.54 40.00
C ASP A 5 34.61 57.20 38.53
N SER A 6 35.46 56.45 37.83
CA SER A 6 35.22 56.17 36.40
C SER A 6 34.78 54.76 36.10
N ASP A 7 34.72 53.85 37.10
CA ASP A 7 34.50 52.40 36.82
C ASP A 7 33.12 51.87 37.18
N ARG A 8 32.22 52.74 37.62
CA ARG A 8 30.83 52.36 38.00
C ARG A 8 29.78 52.57 36.94
N LYS A 9 30.14 53.12 35.76
CA LYS A 9 29.18 53.52 34.74
C LYS A 9 29.10 52.58 33.52
N ARG A 10 29.77 51.40 33.55
CA ARG A 10 29.81 50.46 32.43
C ARG A 10 29.12 49.11 32.69
N ARG A 11 28.41 48.93 33.80
CA ARG A 11 27.71 47.65 34.14
C ARG A 11 26.20 47.69 34.02
N GLY A 12 25.62 48.69 33.34
CA GLY A 12 24.21 48.94 33.30
C GLY A 12 23.59 48.93 31.91
N ALA A 13 24.05 48.10 30.97
CA ALA A 13 23.39 48.05 29.65
C ALA A 13 23.57 46.71 28.94
N ARG A 14 23.16 45.63 29.60
CA ARG A 14 22.77 44.40 28.91
C ARG A 14 21.51 43.90 29.56
N ALA A 15 20.46 44.72 29.53
CA ALA A 15 19.10 44.21 29.62
C ALA A 15 18.86 43.47 28.31
N SER A 16 18.88 42.17 28.35
CA SER A 16 18.39 41.29 27.29
C SER A 16 16.99 41.74 26.96
N ALA A 17 16.83 42.33 25.79
CA ALA A 17 15.51 42.55 25.22
C ALA A 17 14.91 41.17 24.95
N GLU A 18 14.21 40.62 25.93
CA GLU A 18 13.24 39.54 25.69
C GLU A 18 12.17 40.14 24.79
N ARG A 19 12.34 39.91 23.49
CA ARG A 19 11.33 40.24 22.48
C ARG A 19 10.18 39.26 22.72
N GLY A 20 9.24 39.65 23.55
CA GLY A 20 7.96 39.00 23.62
C GLY A 20 7.37 38.99 22.20
N ALA A 21 7.03 37.82 21.68
CA ALA A 21 6.39 37.72 20.38
C ALA A 21 5.14 38.62 20.38
N SER A 22 5.08 39.55 19.46
CA SER A 22 3.94 40.44 19.30
C SER A 22 2.71 39.59 18.94
N LEU A 23 1.55 39.92 19.50
CA LEU A 23 0.28 39.27 19.15
C LEU A 23 0.05 39.26 17.63
N PHE A 24 0.52 40.29 16.94
CA PHE A 24 0.51 40.36 15.48
C PHE A 24 1.41 39.31 14.83
N GLU A 25 2.59 39.03 15.38
CA GLU A 25 3.52 38.01 14.88
C GLU A 25 2.95 36.61 15.05
N LEU A 26 2.27 36.33 16.18
CA LEU A 26 1.56 35.08 16.37
C LEU A 26 0.38 34.94 15.38
N LEU A 27 -0.39 35.97 15.15
CA LEU A 27 -1.46 35.98 14.15
C LEU A 27 -0.92 35.75 12.74
N ALA A 28 0.18 36.42 12.38
CA ALA A 28 0.81 36.25 11.08
C ALA A 28 1.36 34.82 10.89
N SER A 29 1.98 34.24 11.91
CA SER A 29 2.52 32.86 11.83
C SER A 29 1.40 31.82 11.70
N VAL A 30 0.29 31.97 12.45
CA VAL A 30 -0.87 31.10 12.33
C VAL A 30 -1.53 31.23 10.95
N PHE A 31 -1.62 32.45 10.41
CA PHE A 31 -2.18 32.67 9.08
C PHE A 31 -1.34 32.03 7.97
N VAL A 32 -0.01 32.15 8.03
CA VAL A 32 0.91 31.49 7.10
C VAL A 32 0.78 29.96 7.22
N MET A 33 0.71 29.43 8.44
CA MET A 33 0.56 28.01 8.66
C MET A 33 -0.78 27.48 8.12
N ALA A 34 -1.87 28.24 8.26
CA ALA A 34 -3.17 27.89 7.70
C ALA A 34 -3.15 27.84 6.16
N ILE A 35 -2.45 28.75 5.50
CA ILE A 35 -2.26 28.73 4.04
C ILE A 35 -1.47 27.50 3.62
N LEU A 36 -0.36 27.18 4.30
CA LEU A 36 0.46 26.01 4.00
C LEU A 36 -0.32 24.70 4.17
N LEU A 37 -1.11 24.56 5.23
CA LEU A 37 -1.96 23.39 5.45
C LEU A 37 -3.03 23.24 4.37
N ARG A 38 -3.58 24.34 3.88
CA ARG A 38 -4.60 24.30 2.82
C ARG A 38 -4.03 23.89 1.46
N THR A 39 -2.79 24.22 1.18
CA THR A 39 -2.12 23.85 -0.08
C THR A 39 -1.61 22.40 -0.09
N MET A 40 -1.27 21.84 1.06
CA MET A 40 -0.80 20.45 1.19
C MET A 40 -1.94 19.41 1.22
N GLY A 41 -3.13 19.80 1.66
CA GLY A 41 -4.26 18.88 1.86
C GLY A 41 -4.69 18.06 0.64
N PRO A 42 -4.82 18.63 -0.57
CA PRO A 42 -5.35 17.92 -1.74
C PRO A 42 -4.44 16.83 -2.32
N GLN A 43 -3.16 16.79 -1.98
CA GLN A 43 -2.19 15.84 -2.58
C GLN A 43 -2.08 14.50 -1.84
N LEU A 44 -2.51 14.43 -0.59
CA LEU A 44 -2.41 13.23 0.23
C LEU A 44 -3.23 12.03 -0.30
N PRO A 45 -4.48 12.18 -0.79
CA PRO A 45 -5.25 11.07 -1.32
C PRO A 45 -4.65 10.44 -2.58
N ALA A 46 -3.98 11.22 -3.43
CA ALA A 46 -3.36 10.72 -4.65
C ALA A 46 -2.14 9.83 -4.34
N LEU A 47 -1.36 10.16 -3.32
CA LEU A 47 -0.22 9.35 -2.90
C LEU A 47 -0.69 8.02 -2.28
N THR A 48 -1.70 8.05 -1.41
CA THR A 48 -2.23 6.83 -0.78
C THR A 48 -2.79 5.85 -1.79
N SER A 49 -3.47 6.32 -2.85
CA SER A 49 -4.04 5.46 -3.90
C SER A 49 -2.96 4.71 -4.70
N VAL A 50 -1.83 5.36 -4.99
CA VAL A 50 -0.70 4.70 -5.69
C VAL A 50 -0.06 3.63 -4.81
N TYR A 51 0.11 3.89 -3.51
CA TYR A 51 0.64 2.90 -2.58
C TYR A 51 -0.31 1.72 -2.38
N SER A 52 -1.62 1.97 -2.24
CA SER A 52 -2.64 0.92 -2.15
C SER A 52 -2.64 0.03 -3.40
N LEU A 53 -2.61 0.61 -4.60
CA LEU A 53 -2.53 -0.15 -5.85
C LEU A 53 -1.28 -1.04 -5.91
N ARG A 54 -0.11 -0.50 -5.56
CA ARG A 54 1.14 -1.27 -5.52
C ARG A 54 1.11 -2.38 -4.47
N GLY A 55 0.54 -2.10 -3.30
CA GLY A 55 0.36 -3.06 -2.22
C GLY A 55 -0.51 -4.24 -2.66
N ALA A 56 -1.72 -3.95 -3.17
CA ALA A 56 -2.64 -4.97 -3.67
C ALA A 56 -2.03 -5.81 -4.81
N THR A 57 -1.35 -5.15 -5.77
CA THR A 57 -0.70 -5.87 -6.88
C THR A 57 0.38 -6.84 -6.39
N ARG A 58 1.19 -6.42 -5.41
CA ARG A 58 2.21 -7.30 -4.82
C ARG A 58 1.59 -8.43 -3.99
N GLN A 59 0.51 -8.16 -3.29
CA GLN A 59 -0.24 -9.16 -2.54
C GLN A 59 -0.77 -10.25 -3.48
N VAL A 60 -1.51 -9.87 -4.54
CA VAL A 60 -2.02 -10.82 -5.54
C VAL A 60 -0.87 -11.63 -6.16
N ALA A 61 0.22 -10.98 -6.59
CA ALA A 61 1.36 -11.68 -7.16
C ALA A 61 2.03 -12.64 -6.17
N GLY A 62 2.14 -12.24 -4.90
CA GLY A 62 2.67 -13.07 -3.82
C GLY A 62 1.80 -14.29 -3.53
N ASP A 63 0.47 -14.12 -3.48
CA ASP A 63 -0.46 -15.22 -3.23
C ASP A 63 -0.52 -16.19 -4.40
N LEU A 64 -0.41 -15.71 -5.64
CA LEU A 64 -0.23 -16.57 -6.82
C LEU A 64 1.08 -17.38 -6.76
N GLN A 65 2.18 -16.77 -6.30
CA GLN A 65 3.44 -17.49 -6.13
C GLN A 65 3.36 -18.54 -5.01
N LYS A 66 2.68 -18.22 -3.91
CA LYS A 66 2.42 -19.19 -2.82
C LYS A 66 1.59 -20.36 -3.33
N ALA A 67 0.48 -20.09 -4.03
CA ALA A 67 -0.37 -21.13 -4.61
C ALA A 67 0.41 -22.04 -5.57
N ARG A 68 1.25 -21.46 -6.42
CA ARG A 68 2.14 -22.25 -7.31
C ARG A 68 3.13 -23.11 -6.53
N MET A 69 3.77 -22.55 -5.50
CA MET A 69 4.74 -23.32 -4.69
C MET A 69 4.05 -24.41 -3.88
N ALA A 70 2.85 -24.15 -3.34
CA ALA A 70 2.06 -25.14 -2.65
C ALA A 70 1.63 -26.28 -3.58
N ALA A 71 1.17 -25.96 -4.79
CA ALA A 71 0.84 -26.96 -5.80
C ALA A 71 2.00 -27.95 -6.06
N MET A 72 3.22 -27.42 -6.15
CA MET A 72 4.41 -28.26 -6.34
C MET A 72 4.81 -29.03 -5.07
N ALA A 73 4.66 -28.43 -3.89
CA ALA A 73 5.10 -29.03 -2.64
C ALA A 73 4.16 -30.14 -2.17
N GLU A 74 2.86 -29.95 -2.35
CA GLU A 74 1.81 -30.87 -1.90
C GLU A 74 1.37 -31.85 -2.98
N ASN A 75 1.91 -31.68 -4.21
CA ASN A 75 1.56 -32.47 -5.39
C ASN A 75 0.06 -32.42 -5.70
N ASN A 76 -0.53 -31.21 -5.53
CA ASN A 76 -1.96 -30.96 -5.60
C ASN A 76 -2.27 -29.79 -6.57
N ARG A 77 -3.55 -29.55 -6.90
CA ARG A 77 -3.96 -28.39 -7.68
C ARG A 77 -4.34 -27.23 -6.78
N TYR A 78 -4.03 -26.04 -7.25
CA TYR A 78 -4.42 -24.80 -6.58
C TYR A 78 -5.18 -23.91 -7.56
N VAL A 79 -6.43 -23.58 -7.22
CA VAL A 79 -7.33 -22.80 -8.07
C VAL A 79 -7.44 -21.37 -7.55
N PHE A 80 -7.07 -20.41 -8.37
CA PHE A 80 -7.26 -18.98 -8.09
C PHE A 80 -8.50 -18.48 -8.82
N THR A 81 -9.44 -17.89 -8.08
CA THR A 81 -10.70 -17.35 -8.60
C THR A 81 -10.95 -15.97 -8.03
N VAL A 82 -11.34 -15.02 -8.90
CA VAL A 82 -11.87 -13.73 -8.45
C VAL A 82 -13.36 -13.90 -8.20
N VAL A 83 -13.77 -13.75 -6.93
CA VAL A 83 -15.14 -13.94 -6.47
C VAL A 83 -16.00 -12.71 -6.79
N ASP A 84 -15.45 -11.54 -6.47
CA ASP A 84 -16.08 -10.26 -6.77
C ASP A 84 -15.01 -9.17 -7.05
N ALA A 85 -15.44 -7.93 -7.24
CA ALA A 85 -14.52 -6.82 -7.56
C ALA A 85 -13.44 -6.56 -6.48
N HIS A 86 -13.58 -7.10 -5.28
CA HIS A 86 -12.67 -6.83 -4.16
C HIS A 86 -12.14 -8.10 -3.51
N THR A 87 -12.68 -9.25 -3.89
CA THR A 87 -12.40 -10.52 -3.21
C THR A 87 -11.93 -11.55 -4.22
N TYR A 88 -10.84 -12.22 -3.90
CA TYR A 88 -10.39 -13.43 -4.60
C TYR A 88 -10.18 -14.56 -3.61
N SER A 89 -10.23 -15.78 -4.11
CA SER A 89 -9.97 -16.98 -3.35
C SER A 89 -8.90 -17.84 -3.98
N VAL A 90 -8.20 -18.58 -3.15
CA VAL A 90 -7.26 -19.63 -3.53
C VAL A 90 -7.76 -20.91 -2.87
N LEU A 91 -8.18 -21.84 -3.68
CA LEU A 91 -8.63 -23.18 -3.28
C LEU A 91 -7.47 -24.16 -3.36
N ASP A 92 -7.28 -24.92 -2.32
CA ASP A 92 -6.49 -26.15 -2.29
C ASP A 92 -7.40 -27.31 -2.72
N ASP A 93 -7.25 -27.76 -3.96
CA ASP A 93 -8.15 -28.70 -4.63
C ASP A 93 -7.57 -30.10 -4.54
N ASP A 94 -7.78 -30.75 -3.39
CA ASP A 94 -7.24 -32.07 -3.04
C ASP A 94 -7.71 -33.19 -3.98
N ASN A 95 -8.93 -33.10 -4.44
CA ASN A 95 -9.54 -34.13 -5.31
C ASN A 95 -9.40 -33.80 -6.81
N ASN A 96 -8.80 -32.65 -7.15
CA ASN A 96 -8.53 -32.17 -8.51
C ASN A 96 -9.76 -31.97 -9.39
N ASN A 97 -10.93 -31.66 -8.78
CA ASN A 97 -12.18 -31.44 -9.51
C ASN A 97 -12.44 -29.96 -9.84
N GLY A 98 -11.67 -29.02 -9.26
CA GLY A 98 -11.77 -27.58 -9.49
C GLY A 98 -12.90 -26.90 -8.73
N VAL A 99 -13.55 -27.56 -7.80
CA VAL A 99 -14.69 -27.08 -7.01
C VAL A 99 -14.33 -27.20 -5.53
N ALA A 100 -14.74 -26.22 -4.73
CA ALA A 100 -14.50 -26.28 -3.29
C ALA A 100 -15.44 -27.29 -2.62
N ASP A 101 -14.87 -28.33 -2.06
CA ASP A 101 -15.58 -29.44 -1.38
C ASP A 101 -15.35 -29.43 0.14
N ALA A 102 -16.12 -30.25 0.83
CA ALA A 102 -15.97 -30.43 2.28
C ALA A 102 -14.61 -31.08 2.61
N GLY A 103 -13.82 -30.39 3.40
CA GLY A 103 -12.48 -30.83 3.82
C GLY A 103 -11.33 -30.06 3.08
N GLU A 104 -11.63 -29.41 1.99
CA GLU A 104 -10.67 -28.61 1.26
C GLU A 104 -10.50 -27.20 1.87
N THR A 105 -9.31 -26.62 1.70
CA THR A 105 -8.98 -25.31 2.23
C THR A 105 -9.21 -24.23 1.20
N VAL A 106 -10.09 -23.25 1.53
CA VAL A 106 -10.31 -22.05 0.71
C VAL A 106 -9.77 -20.83 1.46
N ASN A 107 -8.73 -20.24 0.94
CA ASN A 107 -8.21 -18.97 1.46
C ASN A 107 -8.83 -17.81 0.70
N THR A 108 -9.73 -17.06 1.34
CA THR A 108 -10.41 -15.90 0.77
C THR A 108 -9.76 -14.61 1.24
N VAL A 109 -9.45 -13.72 0.31
CA VAL A 109 -8.77 -12.46 0.56
C VAL A 109 -9.61 -11.29 0.05
N ASP A 110 -9.99 -10.36 0.96
CA ASP A 110 -10.59 -9.08 0.61
C ASP A 110 -9.49 -8.01 0.53
N VAL A 111 -9.24 -7.50 -0.68
CA VAL A 111 -8.19 -6.48 -0.92
C VAL A 111 -8.51 -5.13 -0.26
N ARG A 112 -9.76 -4.84 0.09
CA ARG A 112 -10.14 -3.59 0.76
C ARG A 112 -9.55 -3.48 2.15
N SER A 113 -9.32 -4.60 2.82
CA SER A 113 -8.77 -4.64 4.18
C SER A 113 -7.38 -4.01 4.27
N THR A 114 -6.58 -4.14 3.21
CA THR A 114 -5.21 -3.64 3.14
C THR A 114 -5.04 -2.50 2.13
N SER A 115 -5.91 -2.41 1.14
CA SER A 115 -5.80 -1.50 0.00
C SER A 115 -7.16 -0.90 -0.37
N PRO A 116 -7.66 0.08 0.41
CA PRO A 116 -8.95 0.73 0.15
C PRO A 116 -9.00 1.36 -1.24
N GLY A 117 -10.15 1.22 -1.93
CA GLY A 117 -10.38 1.81 -3.26
C GLY A 117 -9.71 1.06 -4.42
N VAL A 118 -9.24 -0.16 -4.18
CA VAL A 118 -8.68 -1.06 -5.21
C VAL A 118 -9.70 -2.14 -5.57
N THR A 119 -9.78 -2.46 -6.87
CA THR A 119 -10.57 -3.58 -7.39
C THR A 119 -9.67 -4.58 -8.12
N VAL A 120 -10.12 -5.83 -8.17
CA VAL A 120 -9.43 -6.94 -8.84
C VAL A 120 -10.37 -7.57 -9.85
N SER A 121 -9.86 -7.87 -11.04
CA SER A 121 -10.57 -8.64 -12.07
C SER A 121 -9.62 -9.61 -12.76
N THR A 122 -10.14 -10.65 -13.35
CA THR A 122 -9.36 -11.66 -14.08
C THR A 122 -9.94 -11.98 -15.43
N SER A 123 -9.11 -12.40 -16.37
CA SER A 123 -9.55 -12.90 -17.68
C SER A 123 -10.14 -14.32 -17.64
N GLY A 124 -10.03 -15.03 -16.50
CA GLY A 124 -10.51 -16.40 -16.34
C GLY A 124 -10.01 -17.03 -15.04
N THR A 125 -10.50 -18.23 -14.73
CA THR A 125 -10.02 -19.04 -13.62
C THR A 125 -8.62 -19.53 -13.91
N LEU A 126 -7.72 -19.45 -12.93
CA LEU A 126 -6.33 -19.86 -13.05
C LEU A 126 -6.08 -21.06 -12.13
N THR A 127 -5.62 -22.17 -12.69
CA THR A 127 -5.26 -23.36 -11.89
C THR A 127 -3.77 -23.64 -12.08
N PHE A 128 -3.05 -23.74 -10.97
CA PHE A 128 -1.70 -24.28 -10.92
C PHE A 128 -1.77 -25.79 -10.71
N VAL A 129 -0.93 -26.50 -11.43
CA VAL A 129 -0.82 -27.96 -11.33
C VAL A 129 0.50 -28.36 -10.66
N PRO A 130 0.63 -29.62 -10.19
CA PRO A 130 1.79 -30.07 -9.41
C PRO A 130 3.17 -29.86 -10.04
N ASP A 131 3.27 -29.78 -11.36
CA ASP A 131 4.53 -29.47 -12.07
C ASP A 131 4.91 -27.99 -12.04
N GLY A 132 4.07 -27.15 -11.40
CA GLY A 132 4.26 -25.71 -11.30
C GLY A 132 3.86 -24.93 -12.55
N THR A 133 3.21 -25.56 -13.53
CA THR A 133 2.61 -24.88 -14.67
C THR A 133 1.20 -24.40 -14.36
N ALA A 134 0.66 -23.58 -15.22
CA ALA A 134 -0.73 -23.14 -15.16
C ALA A 134 -1.52 -23.77 -16.33
N THR A 135 -2.76 -24.17 -16.07
CA THR A 135 -3.61 -24.80 -17.11
C THR A 135 -3.88 -23.85 -18.29
N GLN A 136 -3.84 -22.55 -18.04
CA GLN A 136 -3.99 -21.52 -19.06
C GLN A 136 -3.28 -20.22 -18.67
N ALA A 137 -3.04 -19.36 -19.66
CA ALA A 137 -2.60 -18.00 -19.37
C ALA A 137 -3.72 -17.20 -18.73
N ALA A 138 -3.40 -16.38 -17.73
CA ALA A 138 -4.37 -15.48 -17.12
C ALA A 138 -3.76 -14.10 -16.91
N THR A 139 -4.60 -13.08 -17.03
CA THR A 139 -4.24 -11.70 -16.69
C THR A 139 -5.16 -11.23 -15.58
N ILE A 140 -4.56 -10.94 -14.43
CA ILE A 140 -5.26 -10.36 -13.29
C ILE A 140 -5.02 -8.85 -13.33
N THR A 141 -6.08 -8.07 -13.45
CA THR A 141 -6.04 -6.61 -13.47
C THR A 141 -6.40 -6.08 -12.09
N VAL A 142 -5.52 -5.29 -11.52
CA VAL A 142 -5.69 -4.60 -10.24
C VAL A 142 -5.86 -3.12 -10.57
N THR A 143 -7.03 -2.55 -10.25
CA THR A 143 -7.40 -1.18 -10.61
C THR A 143 -7.56 -0.33 -9.36
N GLY A 144 -6.84 0.76 -9.30
CA GLY A 144 -7.00 1.82 -8.30
C GLY A 144 -7.79 3.00 -8.86
N SER A 145 -7.89 4.10 -8.10
CA SER A 145 -8.68 5.29 -8.47
C SER A 145 -8.21 5.99 -9.76
N ALA A 146 -6.92 5.95 -10.08
CA ALA A 146 -6.34 6.68 -11.21
C ALA A 146 -5.51 5.80 -12.17
N HIS A 147 -5.07 4.64 -11.73
CA HIS A 147 -4.17 3.75 -12.47
C HIS A 147 -4.57 2.30 -12.30
N SER A 148 -4.16 1.46 -13.23
CA SER A 148 -4.26 0.01 -13.14
C SER A 148 -2.89 -0.64 -13.31
N LYS A 149 -2.73 -1.85 -12.76
CA LYS A 149 -1.60 -2.74 -12.94
C LYS A 149 -2.09 -4.13 -13.26
N THR A 150 -1.27 -4.88 -13.98
CA THR A 150 -1.61 -6.24 -14.32
C THR A 150 -0.60 -7.23 -13.76
N VAL A 151 -1.11 -8.38 -13.34
CA VAL A 151 -0.32 -9.57 -13.01
C VAL A 151 -0.61 -10.59 -14.08
N VAL A 152 0.38 -10.90 -14.89
CA VAL A 152 0.28 -11.85 -16.00
C VAL A 152 0.90 -13.18 -15.59
N VAL A 153 0.11 -14.24 -15.74
CA VAL A 153 0.56 -15.63 -15.53
C VAL A 153 0.61 -16.33 -16.88
N SER A 154 1.77 -16.84 -17.24
CA SER A 154 1.94 -17.65 -18.45
C SER A 154 1.58 -19.11 -18.19
N PRO A 155 1.31 -19.93 -19.23
CA PRO A 155 1.08 -21.37 -19.08
C PRO A 155 2.25 -22.10 -18.39
N ALA A 156 3.47 -21.61 -18.56
CA ALA A 156 4.65 -22.15 -17.85
C ALA A 156 4.70 -21.78 -16.34
N GLY A 157 3.64 -21.22 -15.77
CA GLY A 157 3.55 -20.82 -14.38
C GLY A 157 4.36 -19.56 -14.02
N ARG A 158 4.87 -18.81 -15.03
CA ARG A 158 5.64 -17.59 -14.76
C ARG A 158 4.71 -16.43 -14.44
N ILE A 159 4.90 -15.80 -13.30
CA ILE A 159 4.12 -14.65 -12.80
C ILE A 159 4.95 -13.38 -13.03
N ARG A 160 4.35 -12.38 -13.66
CA ARG A 160 4.96 -11.06 -13.93
C ARG A 160 4.00 -9.94 -13.60
N VAL A 161 4.50 -8.90 -12.95
CA VAL A 161 3.78 -7.63 -12.71
C VAL A 161 4.16 -6.64 -13.81
N GLN A 162 3.15 -5.97 -14.37
CA GLN A 162 3.28 -4.94 -15.40
C GLN A 162 2.58 -3.65 -14.99
#